data_6bd593681c756a5e0b7e7be95e45a663
#
_entry.id   6bd593681c756a5e0b7e7be95e45a663
#
_cell.length_a   1.000
_cell.length_b   1.000
_cell.length_c   1.000
_cell.angle_alpha   90.00
_cell.angle_beta   90.00
_cell.angle_gamma   90.00
#
_symmetry.space_group_name_H-M   'P 1'
#
loop_
_entity.id
_entity.type
_entity.pdbx_description
1 polymer ?
#
loop_
_entity_poly.entity_id
_entity_poly.type
_entity_poly.pdbx_seq_one_letter_code
_entity_poly.pdbx_strand_id
1 'polypeptide(L)'
;MAEEEDHEGPCEGPGCAAITAFEVIGSELKLTVLHGLLSGPKRFNELRVATGMCQSSLAKTLKELEDAGIAERKVHQNRPVAVVYRLSPMGQGLYEMIRDLERWAARWVMDGRSREVTQ
;
A
#
# COMPACT_ATOMS: atom_id res chain seq x y z
N MET A 1 -12.60 32.59 -1.65
CA MET A 1 -13.41 31.46 -2.08
C MET A 1 -13.85 30.64 -0.93
N ALA A 2 -15.13 30.39 -0.88
CA ALA A 2 -15.66 29.60 0.22
C ALA A 2 -15.23 28.16 0.13
N GLU A 3 -14.89 27.73 -1.04
CA GLU A 3 -14.57 26.29 -1.25
C GLU A 3 -13.36 25.86 -0.47
N GLU A 4 -12.41 26.75 -0.28
CA GLU A 4 -11.20 26.34 0.40
C GLU A 4 -11.44 26.03 1.84
N GLU A 5 -12.44 26.63 2.42
CA GLU A 5 -12.73 26.38 3.81
C GLU A 5 -13.35 25.03 4.02
N ASP A 6 -13.90 24.48 2.96
CA ASP A 6 -14.51 23.16 3.05
C ASP A 6 -13.48 22.09 3.34
N HIS A 7 -12.22 22.38 3.08
CA HIS A 7 -11.18 21.38 3.29
C HIS A 7 -11.00 21.00 4.73
N GLU A 8 -11.51 21.81 5.64
CA GLU A 8 -11.38 21.47 7.03
C GLU A 8 -12.43 20.49 7.49
N GLY A 9 -13.51 20.38 6.75
CA GLY A 9 -14.54 19.44 7.09
C GLY A 9 -14.37 18.13 6.34
N PRO A 10 -15.30 17.19 6.56
CA PRO A 10 -15.27 15.94 5.80
C PRO A 10 -15.43 16.23 4.34
N CYS A 11 -14.62 15.57 3.55
CA CYS A 11 -14.72 15.69 2.12
C CYS A 11 -15.93 14.95 1.59
N GLU A 12 -16.54 15.53 0.58
CA GLU A 12 -17.68 14.89 -0.08
C GLU A 12 -17.47 14.99 -1.57
N GLY A 13 -17.89 13.95 -2.26
CA GLY A 13 -17.76 13.92 -3.69
C GLY A 13 -16.66 13.01 -4.16
N PRO A 14 -16.66 12.68 -5.44
CA PRO A 14 -15.73 11.68 -5.97
C PRO A 14 -14.26 12.08 -5.82
N GLY A 15 -13.95 13.36 -6.03
CA GLY A 15 -12.58 13.80 -5.89
C GLY A 15 -12.06 13.67 -4.49
N CYS A 16 -12.92 13.92 -3.51
CA CYS A 16 -12.54 13.79 -2.11
C CYS A 16 -12.29 12.35 -1.74
N ALA A 17 -13.06 11.44 -2.28
CA ALA A 17 -12.85 10.03 -2.00
C ALA A 17 -11.48 9.57 -2.50
N ALA A 18 -11.09 10.03 -3.67
CA ALA A 18 -9.78 9.66 -4.20
C ALA A 18 -8.66 10.23 -3.34
N ILE A 19 -8.82 11.46 -2.88
CA ILE A 19 -7.81 12.07 -2.04
C ILE A 19 -7.72 11.36 -0.70
N THR A 20 -8.85 11.00 -0.13
CA THR A 20 -8.86 10.27 1.12
C THR A 20 -8.17 8.92 0.98
N ALA A 21 -8.47 8.22 -0.11
CA ALA A 21 -7.82 6.94 -0.37
C ALA A 21 -6.31 7.11 -0.50
N PHE A 22 -5.90 8.15 -1.19
CA PHE A 22 -4.48 8.40 -1.38
C PHE A 22 -3.77 8.67 -0.05
N GLU A 23 -4.45 9.34 0.87
CA GLU A 23 -3.86 9.59 2.18
C GLU A 23 -3.60 8.30 2.93
N VAL A 24 -4.47 7.31 2.73
CA VAL A 24 -4.34 6.05 3.45
C VAL A 24 -3.22 5.19 2.88
N ILE A 25 -3.07 5.16 1.56
CA ILE A 25 -2.13 4.24 0.92
C ILE A 25 -1.01 4.95 0.17
N GLY A 26 -0.99 6.26 0.13
CA GLY A 26 -0.21 7.02 -0.82
C GLY A 26 1.19 7.34 -0.38
N SER A 27 1.90 6.40 0.20
CA SER A 27 3.33 6.59 0.43
C SER A 27 4.07 5.47 -0.28
N GLU A 28 5.31 5.76 -0.62
CA GLU A 28 6.13 4.77 -1.29
C GLU A 28 6.25 3.50 -0.44
N LEU A 29 6.46 3.66 0.84
CA LEU A 29 6.65 2.51 1.72
C LEU A 29 5.38 1.70 1.85
N LYS A 30 4.23 2.36 1.97
CA LYS A 30 2.97 1.63 2.07
C LYS A 30 2.68 0.86 0.80
N LEU A 31 2.91 1.48 -0.36
CA LEU A 31 2.67 0.79 -1.62
C LEU A 31 3.63 -0.36 -1.81
N THR A 32 4.87 -0.22 -1.35
CA THR A 32 5.84 -1.29 -1.44
C THR A 32 5.39 -2.50 -0.62
N VAL A 33 4.91 -2.28 0.59
CA VAL A 33 4.42 -3.37 1.42
C VAL A 33 3.16 -3.99 0.83
N LEU A 34 2.25 -3.14 0.34
CA LEU A 34 1.04 -3.65 -0.28
C LEU A 34 1.36 -4.54 -1.47
N HIS A 35 2.28 -4.09 -2.31
CA HIS A 35 2.69 -4.90 -3.45
C HIS A 35 3.24 -6.24 -3.00
N GLY A 36 4.03 -6.25 -1.93
CA GLY A 36 4.58 -7.48 -1.41
C GLY A 36 3.53 -8.44 -0.89
N LEU A 37 2.43 -7.90 -0.37
CA LEU A 37 1.36 -8.74 0.17
C LEU A 37 0.34 -9.15 -0.87
N LEU A 38 0.36 -8.55 -2.05
CA LEU A 38 -0.61 -8.90 -3.09
C LEU A 38 -0.47 -10.35 -3.53
N SER A 39 0.72 -10.90 -3.47
CA SER A 39 0.95 -12.26 -3.90
C SER A 39 0.59 -13.30 -2.83
N GLY A 40 0.21 -12.85 -1.64
CA GLY A 40 -0.24 -13.74 -0.59
C GLY A 40 0.37 -13.40 0.74
N PRO A 41 -0.07 -14.11 1.79
CA PRO A 41 0.45 -13.87 3.13
C PRO A 41 1.95 -14.11 3.21
N LYS A 42 2.61 -13.35 4.06
CA LYS A 42 4.05 -13.45 4.23
C LYS A 42 4.44 -13.22 5.67
N ARG A 43 5.52 -13.86 6.07
CA ARG A 43 6.14 -13.59 7.35
C ARG A 43 6.95 -12.30 7.26
N PHE A 44 7.27 -11.76 8.41
CA PHE A 44 7.99 -10.48 8.46
C PHE A 44 9.29 -10.53 7.65
N ASN A 45 10.08 -11.57 7.87
CA ASN A 45 11.36 -11.67 7.15
C ASN A 45 11.15 -11.86 5.65
N GLU A 46 10.11 -12.57 5.27
CA GLU A 46 9.80 -12.72 3.86
C GLU A 46 9.45 -11.39 3.23
N LEU A 47 8.68 -10.58 3.97
CA LEU A 47 8.35 -9.25 3.50
C LEU A 47 9.58 -8.37 3.41
N ARG A 48 10.47 -8.50 4.38
CA ARG A 48 11.68 -7.71 4.39
C ARG A 48 12.51 -7.99 3.14
N VAL A 49 12.63 -9.26 2.79
CA VAL A 49 13.37 -9.64 1.58
C VAL A 49 12.65 -9.14 0.33
N ALA A 50 11.33 -9.34 0.30
CA ALA A 50 10.56 -8.98 -0.89
C ALA A 50 10.54 -7.48 -1.14
N THR A 51 10.51 -6.68 -0.06
CA THR A 51 10.41 -5.23 -0.20
C THR A 51 11.75 -4.53 -0.22
N GLY A 52 12.77 -5.17 0.32
CA GLY A 52 14.07 -4.52 0.46
C GLY A 52 14.10 -3.47 1.56
N MET A 53 13.07 -3.41 2.39
CA MET A 53 12.98 -2.40 3.43
C MET A 53 13.75 -2.83 4.67
N CYS A 54 14.26 -1.85 5.40
CA CYS A 54 14.90 -2.15 6.66
C CYS A 54 13.84 -2.51 7.71
N GLN A 55 14.30 -3.16 8.77
CA GLN A 55 13.39 -3.72 9.76
C GLN A 55 12.50 -2.66 10.39
N SER A 56 13.08 -1.54 10.78
CA SER A 56 12.30 -0.51 11.48
C SER A 56 11.25 0.13 10.57
N SER A 57 11.63 0.40 9.33
CA SER A 57 10.66 0.98 8.38
C SER A 57 9.54 0.01 8.08
N LEU A 58 9.87 -1.26 7.90
CA LEU A 58 8.85 -2.26 7.60
C LEU A 58 7.90 -2.41 8.78
N ALA A 59 8.44 -2.48 10.00
CA ALA A 59 7.60 -2.63 11.18
C ALA A 59 6.64 -1.45 11.32
N LYS A 60 7.15 -0.25 11.12
CA LYS A 60 6.32 0.94 11.24
C LYS A 60 5.24 0.96 10.17
N THR A 61 5.61 0.64 8.94
CA THR A 61 4.65 0.66 7.84
C THR A 61 3.58 -0.39 8.02
N LEU A 62 3.97 -1.59 8.46
CA LEU A 62 2.99 -2.63 8.73
C LEU A 62 2.01 -2.21 9.82
N LYS A 63 2.52 -1.56 10.85
CA LYS A 63 1.66 -1.09 11.92
C LYS A 63 0.65 -0.07 11.39
N GLU A 64 1.10 0.84 10.55
CA GLU A 64 0.21 1.81 9.97
C GLU A 64 -0.87 1.16 9.12
N LEU A 65 -0.49 0.15 8.34
CA LEU A 65 -1.47 -0.56 7.53
C LEU A 65 -2.44 -1.38 8.37
N GLU A 66 -1.96 -1.96 9.48
CA GLU A 66 -2.84 -2.65 10.40
C GLU A 66 -3.85 -1.67 11.02
N ASP A 67 -3.35 -0.53 11.46
CA ASP A 67 -4.21 0.46 12.10
C ASP A 67 -5.27 0.98 11.13
N ALA A 68 -4.95 1.02 9.85
CA ALA A 68 -5.89 1.45 8.82
C ALA A 68 -6.85 0.34 8.41
N GLY A 69 -6.65 -0.88 8.91
CA GLY A 69 -7.52 -1.98 8.57
C GLY A 69 -7.18 -2.65 7.24
N ILE A 70 -6.06 -2.31 6.65
CA ILE A 70 -5.68 -2.83 5.35
C ILE A 70 -4.92 -4.14 5.47
N ALA A 71 -4.08 -4.26 6.47
CA ALA A 71 -3.31 -5.46 6.70
C ALA A 71 -3.73 -6.11 8.02
N GLU A 72 -3.57 -7.41 8.09
CA GLU A 72 -3.88 -8.18 9.29
C GLU A 72 -2.66 -8.97 9.71
N ARG A 73 -2.48 -9.03 11.01
CA ARG A 73 -1.41 -9.81 11.61
C ARG A 73 -2.03 -11.05 12.23
N LYS A 74 -1.63 -12.21 11.76
CA LYS A 74 -2.18 -13.47 12.23
C LYS A 74 -1.09 -14.28 12.91
N VAL A 75 -1.39 -14.74 14.11
CA VAL A 75 -0.48 -15.59 14.85
C VAL A 75 -0.95 -17.02 14.73
N HIS A 76 -0.11 -17.85 14.15
CA HIS A 76 -0.40 -19.27 14.04
C HIS A 76 0.19 -19.98 15.24
N GLN A 77 -0.68 -20.63 16.00
CA GLN A 77 -0.28 -21.25 17.26
C GLN A 77 0.34 -22.61 17.05
N ASN A 78 0.44 -23.06 15.84
CA ASN A 78 1.06 -24.36 15.55
C ASN A 78 2.56 -24.25 15.76
N ARG A 79 3.22 -25.40 15.79
CA ARG A 79 4.65 -25.43 15.97
C ARG A 79 5.34 -25.45 14.64
N PRO A 80 6.29 -24.56 14.43
CA PRO A 80 6.63 -23.45 15.30
C PRO A 80 5.59 -22.34 15.24
N VAL A 81 5.53 -21.54 16.29
CA VAL A 81 4.67 -20.37 16.30
C VAL A 81 5.16 -19.42 15.23
N ALA A 82 4.24 -18.91 14.42
CA ALA A 82 4.60 -18.03 13.33
C ALA A 82 3.61 -16.88 13.27
N VAL A 83 4.14 -15.71 12.93
CA VAL A 83 3.32 -14.52 12.69
C VAL A 83 3.33 -14.25 11.21
N VAL A 84 2.13 -14.16 10.64
CA VAL A 84 1.97 -13.97 9.21
C VAL A 84 1.16 -12.71 8.98
N TYR A 85 1.59 -11.91 8.04
CA TYR A 85 0.88 -10.69 7.61
C TYR A 85 0.17 -10.97 6.31
N ARG A 86 -1.05 -10.46 6.20
CA ARG A 86 -1.83 -10.63 4.99
C ARG A 86 -2.73 -9.43 4.82
N LEU A 87 -3.25 -9.27 3.61
CA LEU A 87 -4.22 -8.22 3.35
C LEU A 87 -5.57 -8.63 3.91
N SER A 88 -6.22 -7.67 4.57
CA SER A 88 -7.61 -7.84 4.98
C SER A 88 -8.50 -7.83 3.75
N PRO A 89 -9.80 -8.14 3.90
CA PRO A 89 -10.72 -7.96 2.76
C PRO A 89 -10.68 -6.55 2.21
N MET A 90 -10.56 -5.55 3.10
CA MET A 90 -10.42 -4.17 2.67
C MET A 90 -9.16 -3.97 1.84
N GLY A 91 -8.04 -4.57 2.29
CA GLY A 91 -6.79 -4.47 1.55
C GLY A 91 -6.85 -5.21 0.24
N GLN A 92 -7.53 -6.35 0.20
CA GLN A 92 -7.66 -7.10 -1.05
C GLN A 92 -8.46 -6.33 -2.08
N GLY A 93 -9.33 -5.43 -1.62
CA GLY A 93 -10.07 -4.59 -2.54
C GLY A 93 -9.18 -3.63 -3.31
N LEU A 94 -7.94 -3.46 -2.88
CA LEU A 94 -6.99 -2.60 -3.58
C LEU A 94 -6.29 -3.31 -4.73
N TYR A 95 -6.47 -4.62 -4.86
CA TYR A 95 -5.70 -5.40 -5.82
C TYR A 95 -5.87 -4.86 -7.25
N GLU A 96 -7.12 -4.72 -7.69
CA GLU A 96 -7.35 -4.25 -9.05
C GLU A 96 -6.85 -2.83 -9.26
N MET A 97 -7.04 -1.99 -8.25
CA MET A 97 -6.60 -0.61 -8.36
C MET A 97 -5.09 -0.53 -8.49
N ILE A 98 -4.37 -1.32 -7.68
CA ILE A 98 -2.92 -1.30 -7.74
C ILE A 98 -2.44 -1.87 -9.07
N ARG A 99 -3.07 -2.92 -9.56
CA ARG A 99 -2.72 -3.46 -10.88
C ARG A 99 -2.96 -2.44 -11.98
N ASP A 100 -4.09 -1.74 -11.90
CA ASP A 100 -4.37 -0.69 -12.88
C ASP A 100 -3.35 0.42 -12.80
N LEU A 101 -2.98 0.79 -11.59
CA LEU A 101 -1.97 1.83 -11.39
C LEU A 101 -0.63 1.40 -11.99
N GLU A 102 -0.26 0.14 -11.78
CA GLU A 102 0.98 -0.37 -12.33
C GLU A 102 0.95 -0.38 -13.86
N ARG A 103 -0.18 -0.75 -14.44
CA ARG A 103 -0.30 -0.76 -15.89
C ARG A 103 -0.22 0.66 -16.45
N TRP A 104 -0.86 1.60 -15.78
CA TRP A 104 -0.79 2.98 -16.20
C TRP A 104 0.64 3.50 -16.14
N ALA A 105 1.33 3.19 -15.05
CA ALA A 105 2.70 3.65 -14.88
C ALA A 105 3.62 3.03 -15.91
N ALA A 106 3.45 1.74 -16.17
CA ALA A 106 4.30 1.07 -17.16
C ALA A 106 4.11 1.69 -18.54
N ARG A 107 2.87 2.05 -18.87
CA ARG A 107 2.58 2.57 -20.19
C ARG A 107 3.04 4.02 -20.36
N TRP A 108 2.79 4.84 -19.35
CA TRP A 108 2.96 6.28 -19.53
C TRP A 108 4.18 6.86 -18.82
N VAL A 109 4.54 6.28 -17.68
CA VAL A 109 5.58 6.87 -16.86
C VAL A 109 6.91 6.16 -17.08
N MET A 110 6.92 4.84 -16.93
CA MET A 110 8.19 4.12 -17.03
C MET A 110 8.71 4.10 -18.45
N ASP A 111 7.82 4.00 -19.43
CA ASP A 111 8.23 4.08 -20.81
C ASP A 111 8.84 5.45 -21.13
N GLY A 112 8.19 6.50 -20.64
CA GLY A 112 8.73 7.84 -20.83
C GLY A 112 10.04 8.05 -20.12
N ARG A 113 10.17 7.50 -18.92
CA ARG A 113 11.43 7.63 -18.18
C ARG A 113 12.54 6.88 -18.86
N SER A 114 12.24 5.73 -19.43
CA SER A 114 13.24 4.99 -20.18
C SER A 114 13.78 5.83 -21.33
N ARG A 115 12.90 6.52 -22.02
CA ARG A 115 13.33 7.37 -23.11
C ARG A 115 14.18 8.52 -22.61
N GLU A 116 13.83 9.08 -21.46
CA GLU A 116 14.62 10.16 -20.91
C GLU A 116 16.00 9.68 -20.49
N VAL A 117 16.05 8.50 -19.92
CA VAL A 117 17.32 7.97 -19.44
C VAL A 117 18.26 7.72 -20.60
N THR A 118 17.75 7.30 -21.74
CA THR A 118 18.60 7.00 -22.88
C THR A 118 19.11 8.25 -23.59
N GLN A 119 18.56 9.38 -23.28
CA GLN A 119 19.06 10.59 -23.87
C GLN A 119 20.24 11.13 -23.11
#